data_e6636590d5989e44d0c59b3527617090
#
_entry.id   e6636590d5989e44d0c59b3527617090
#
_cell.length_a   1.000
_cell.length_b   1.000
_cell.length_c   1.000
_cell.angle_alpha   90.00
_cell.angle_beta   90.00
_cell.angle_gamma   90.00
#
_symmetry.space_group_name_H-M   'P 1'
#
loop_
_entity.id
_entity.type
_entity.pdbx_description
1 polymer ?
#
loop_
_entity_poly.entity_id
_entity_poly.type
_entity_poly.pdbx_seq_one_letter_code
_entity_poly.pdbx_strand_id
1 'polypeptide(L)'
;VKLAYFRPGQYIPIKFKIGSALFVRPFTLCASPTLSQTGDEYLIHIKKMPFDTESAYIFDNWEKGTRLSSGAPDGTFYYQPLRDEKNIVGITDDFGAAPFYAMACAVADGLLDIELTLIYGCRKKNDAVFMDEFIALSQKTEKFKPIFVFSDEKIDKCERGFITKALLEKYAPAGKFSVFINGSSGLYTRTAPHISAMRLEKKYVRFGSGDFGKDFVFLNGFPEKERGKIYLCKVIKDKKIMSLPCRSDETLLAALEREGIDANACCNSGECGKCRAKLLKGNVFIPKVYDRRRRADIAHGIIYT
;
A
#
# COMPACT_ATOMS: atom_id res chain seq x y z
N VAL A 1 14.77 -16.31 -16.88
CA VAL A 1 14.47 -16.73 -15.49
C VAL A 1 12.96 -16.74 -15.37
N LYS A 2 12.37 -17.91 -15.05
CA LYS A 2 10.92 -18.00 -14.84
C LYS A 2 10.53 -17.16 -13.62
N LEU A 3 9.57 -16.25 -13.81
CA LEU A 3 9.07 -15.40 -12.73
C LEU A 3 8.21 -16.20 -11.73
N ALA A 4 8.24 -15.80 -10.47
CA ALA A 4 7.42 -16.42 -9.44
C ALA A 4 5.94 -16.07 -9.65
N TYR A 5 5.06 -17.00 -9.36
CA TYR A 5 3.63 -16.74 -9.29
C TYR A 5 3.31 -15.71 -8.20
N PHE A 6 2.34 -14.84 -8.44
CA PHE A 6 1.83 -13.91 -7.45
C PHE A 6 0.30 -14.01 -7.32
N ARG A 7 -0.21 -13.63 -6.17
CA ARG A 7 -1.65 -13.48 -5.95
C ARG A 7 -2.07 -12.04 -6.24
N PRO A 8 -3.18 -11.79 -6.94
CA PRO A 8 -3.68 -10.44 -7.22
C PRO A 8 -3.80 -9.61 -5.95
N GLY A 9 -3.12 -8.45 -5.92
CA GLY A 9 -3.00 -7.59 -4.75
C GLY A 9 -1.64 -7.65 -4.04
N GLN A 10 -0.75 -8.57 -4.42
CA GLN A 10 0.62 -8.60 -3.93
C GLN A 10 1.50 -7.54 -4.63
N TYR A 11 2.66 -7.26 -4.05
CA TYR A 11 3.69 -6.37 -4.56
C TYR A 11 5.02 -7.10 -4.69
N ILE A 12 5.95 -6.51 -5.44
CA ILE A 12 7.37 -6.89 -5.41
C ILE A 12 8.19 -5.75 -4.77
N PRO A 13 9.14 -6.07 -3.87
CA PRO A 13 10.11 -5.10 -3.40
C PRO A 13 11.19 -4.92 -4.46
N ILE A 14 11.40 -3.69 -4.93
CA ILE A 14 12.49 -3.35 -5.84
C ILE A 14 13.52 -2.53 -5.08
N LYS A 15 14.78 -2.93 -5.25
CA LYS A 15 15.96 -2.33 -4.63
C LYS A 15 16.70 -1.47 -5.64
N PHE A 16 16.97 -0.21 -5.31
CA PHE A 16 17.72 0.72 -6.15
C PHE A 16 18.49 1.73 -5.32
N LYS A 17 19.42 2.44 -5.96
CA LYS A 17 20.26 3.45 -5.31
C LYS A 17 20.07 4.81 -5.96
N ILE A 18 20.12 5.85 -5.13
CA ILE A 18 20.21 7.24 -5.56
C ILE A 18 21.44 7.81 -4.85
N GLY A 19 22.55 8.02 -5.57
CA GLY A 19 23.82 8.34 -4.94
C GLY A 19 24.29 7.24 -3.99
N SER A 20 24.58 7.58 -2.72
CA SER A 20 24.93 6.63 -1.67
C SER A 20 23.73 5.99 -0.98
N ALA A 21 22.55 6.59 -1.09
CA ALA A 21 21.34 6.12 -0.43
C ALA A 21 20.80 4.84 -1.10
N LEU A 22 20.31 3.91 -0.27
CA LEU A 22 19.78 2.62 -0.69
C LEU A 22 18.31 2.55 -0.36
N PHE A 23 17.49 2.38 -1.37
CA PHE A 23 16.03 2.28 -1.25
C PHE A 23 15.54 0.88 -1.57
N VAL A 24 14.52 0.45 -0.82
CA VAL A 24 13.69 -0.71 -1.15
C VAL A 24 12.24 -0.27 -1.13
N ARG A 25 11.55 -0.35 -2.26
CA ARG A 25 10.15 0.10 -2.38
C ARG A 25 9.26 -1.04 -2.88
N PRO A 26 8.07 -1.19 -2.26
CA PRO A 26 7.07 -2.14 -2.73
C PRO A 26 6.33 -1.56 -3.93
N PHE A 27 6.36 -2.27 -5.05
CA PHE A 27 5.58 -1.93 -6.23
C PHE A 27 4.49 -2.96 -6.44
N THR A 28 3.24 -2.52 -6.39
CA THR A 28 2.10 -3.40 -6.58
C THR A 28 2.11 -4.01 -7.98
N LEU A 29 1.90 -5.32 -8.05
CA LEU A 29 1.73 -6.05 -9.29
C LEU A 29 0.33 -5.77 -9.84
N CYS A 30 0.26 -5.11 -11.00
CA CYS A 30 -0.98 -4.59 -11.57
C CYS A 30 -1.37 -5.29 -12.87
N ALA A 31 -1.35 -6.63 -12.87
CA ALA A 31 -1.80 -7.46 -13.97
C ALA A 31 -2.45 -8.74 -13.46
N SER A 32 -3.05 -9.51 -14.36
CA SER A 32 -3.40 -10.90 -14.07
C SER A 32 -2.13 -11.72 -13.84
N PRO A 33 -2.12 -12.67 -12.89
CA PRO A 33 -1.00 -13.60 -12.71
C PRO A 33 -0.62 -14.40 -13.95
N THR A 34 -1.54 -14.54 -14.91
CA THR A 34 -1.30 -15.18 -16.20
C THR A 34 -0.11 -14.57 -16.92
N LEU A 35 0.03 -13.24 -16.86
CA LEU A 35 1.11 -12.53 -17.53
C LEU A 35 2.49 -12.99 -17.06
N SER A 36 2.67 -13.24 -15.76
CA SER A 36 3.94 -13.73 -15.21
C SER A 36 4.23 -15.19 -15.57
N GLN A 37 3.20 -15.97 -15.86
CA GLN A 37 3.32 -17.40 -16.18
C GLN A 37 3.57 -17.65 -17.66
N THR A 38 2.96 -16.86 -18.54
CA THR A 38 3.01 -17.04 -20.00
C THR A 38 3.95 -16.08 -20.69
N GLY A 39 4.12 -14.85 -20.18
CA GLY A 39 4.91 -13.78 -20.76
C GLY A 39 6.26 -13.53 -20.06
N ASP A 40 6.55 -14.17 -18.94
CA ASP A 40 7.71 -13.90 -18.09
C ASP A 40 7.86 -12.41 -17.72
N GLU A 41 6.72 -11.75 -17.46
CA GLU A 41 6.65 -10.32 -17.18
C GLU A 41 5.89 -10.02 -15.90
N TYR A 42 6.36 -9.02 -15.17
CA TYR A 42 5.59 -8.34 -14.14
C TYR A 42 5.23 -6.94 -14.62
N LEU A 43 3.98 -6.55 -14.45
CA LEU A 43 3.53 -5.18 -14.68
C LEU A 43 3.40 -4.47 -13.33
N ILE A 44 4.05 -3.31 -13.21
CA ILE A 44 3.95 -2.42 -12.05
C ILE A 44 3.48 -1.05 -12.49
N HIS A 45 2.73 -0.38 -11.62
CA HIS A 45 2.33 1.01 -11.83
C HIS A 45 3.12 1.93 -10.92
N ILE A 46 3.69 3.00 -11.50
CA ILE A 46 4.46 4.00 -10.77
C ILE A 46 3.86 5.37 -11.04
N LYS A 47 3.51 6.09 -9.97
CA LYS A 47 3.00 7.46 -10.06
C LYS A 47 4.15 8.45 -9.81
N LYS A 48 4.34 9.41 -10.73
CA LYS A 48 5.27 10.52 -10.49
C LYS A 48 4.64 11.47 -9.48
N MET A 49 5.27 11.61 -8.33
CA MET A 49 4.79 12.47 -7.25
C MET A 49 5.51 13.82 -7.29
N PRO A 50 4.80 14.94 -7.12
CA PRO A 50 5.45 16.23 -6.95
C PRO A 50 6.38 16.22 -5.73
N PHE A 51 7.58 16.76 -5.89
CA PHE A 51 8.60 16.89 -4.83
C PHE A 51 9.08 15.57 -4.21
N ASP A 52 8.85 14.44 -4.86
CA ASP A 52 9.34 13.14 -4.46
C ASP A 52 10.57 12.74 -5.28
N THR A 53 11.73 12.73 -4.62
CA THR A 53 13.03 12.46 -5.25
C THR A 53 13.11 11.05 -5.84
N GLU A 54 12.44 10.09 -5.22
CA GLU A 54 12.49 8.69 -5.64
C GLU A 54 11.71 8.48 -6.94
N SER A 55 10.46 8.97 -6.99
CA SER A 55 9.67 8.86 -8.22
C SER A 55 10.29 9.69 -9.35
N ALA A 56 10.83 10.89 -9.05
CA ALA A 56 11.57 11.66 -10.05
C ALA A 56 12.76 10.88 -10.61
N TYR A 57 13.59 10.29 -9.73
CA TYR A 57 14.73 9.47 -10.15
C TYR A 57 14.30 8.29 -11.02
N ILE A 58 13.22 7.58 -10.66
CA ILE A 58 12.72 6.46 -11.43
C ILE A 58 12.31 6.91 -12.85
N PHE A 59 11.54 8.00 -12.95
CA PHE A 59 11.10 8.52 -14.26
C PHE A 59 12.23 9.07 -15.14
N ASP A 60 13.30 9.56 -14.49
CA ASP A 60 14.42 10.16 -15.21
C ASP A 60 15.52 9.14 -15.59
N ASN A 61 15.57 7.96 -14.90
CA ASN A 61 16.69 7.02 -15.04
C ASN A 61 16.29 5.59 -15.43
N TRP A 62 15.01 5.19 -15.21
CA TRP A 62 14.61 3.84 -15.61
C TRP A 62 14.13 3.85 -17.06
N GLU A 63 14.81 3.09 -17.89
CA GLU A 63 14.52 2.93 -19.31
C GLU A 63 14.58 1.46 -19.70
N LYS A 64 14.20 1.14 -20.94
CA LYS A 64 14.30 -0.21 -21.47
C LYS A 64 15.75 -0.72 -21.38
N GLY A 65 15.98 -1.81 -20.68
CA GLY A 65 17.31 -2.39 -20.44
C GLY A 65 17.90 -2.05 -19.06
N THR A 66 17.28 -1.17 -18.26
CA THR A 66 17.70 -0.91 -16.89
C THR A 66 17.59 -2.19 -16.06
N ARG A 67 18.70 -2.57 -15.42
CA ARG A 67 18.74 -3.76 -14.53
C ARG A 67 18.29 -3.37 -13.14
N LEU A 68 17.24 -4.02 -12.66
CA LEU A 68 16.68 -3.82 -11.34
C LEU A 68 16.86 -5.09 -10.48
N SER A 69 17.09 -4.90 -9.19
CA SER A 69 17.10 -6.01 -8.23
C SER A 69 15.74 -6.07 -7.53
N SER A 70 15.03 -7.17 -7.66
CA SER A 70 13.74 -7.37 -6.99
C SER A 70 13.77 -8.57 -6.05
N GLY A 71 12.93 -8.52 -5.02
CA GLY A 71 12.57 -9.70 -4.22
C GLY A 71 11.48 -10.54 -4.89
N ALA A 72 11.06 -11.60 -4.22
CA ALA A 72 9.87 -12.36 -4.60
C ALA A 72 8.58 -11.55 -4.30
N PRO A 73 7.45 -11.86 -4.98
CA PRO A 73 6.15 -11.32 -4.63
C PRO A 73 5.82 -11.53 -3.15
N ASP A 74 5.31 -10.49 -2.49
CA ASP A 74 5.03 -10.46 -1.06
C ASP A 74 3.74 -9.66 -0.78
N GLY A 75 3.33 -9.58 0.49
CA GLY A 75 2.13 -8.87 0.91
C GLY A 75 0.94 -9.79 1.17
N THR A 76 0.04 -9.30 2.01
CA THR A 76 -1.14 -10.06 2.48
C THR A 76 -2.46 -9.52 1.95
N PHE A 77 -2.41 -8.47 1.14
CA PHE A 77 -3.58 -7.82 0.55
C PHE A 77 -4.10 -8.56 -0.69
N TYR A 78 -4.52 -9.81 -0.50
CA TYR A 78 -5.13 -10.65 -1.52
C TYR A 78 -6.27 -11.47 -0.93
N TYR A 79 -7.15 -11.98 -1.76
CA TYR A 79 -8.28 -12.81 -1.36
C TYR A 79 -7.80 -14.14 -0.75
N GLN A 80 -8.34 -14.49 0.42
CA GLN A 80 -8.07 -15.74 1.14
C GLN A 80 -9.39 -16.50 1.39
N PRO A 81 -9.65 -17.61 0.71
CA PRO A 81 -10.94 -18.32 0.78
C PRO A 81 -11.36 -18.76 2.18
N LEU A 82 -10.38 -19.03 3.06
CA LEU A 82 -10.64 -19.46 4.45
C LEU A 82 -10.96 -18.29 5.41
N ARG A 83 -10.82 -17.05 4.95
CA ARG A 83 -11.00 -15.85 5.77
C ARG A 83 -12.02 -14.89 5.19
N ASP A 84 -11.97 -14.67 3.90
CA ASP A 84 -12.73 -13.65 3.23
C ASP A 84 -13.99 -14.22 2.59
N GLU A 85 -15.04 -13.44 2.56
CA GLU A 85 -16.25 -13.77 1.80
C GLU A 85 -15.99 -13.63 0.31
N LYS A 86 -16.73 -14.35 -0.53
CA LYS A 86 -16.62 -14.25 -1.99
C LYS A 86 -17.06 -12.89 -2.53
N ASN A 87 -17.98 -12.23 -1.84
CA ASN A 87 -18.38 -10.86 -2.15
C ASN A 87 -17.38 -9.89 -1.53
N ILE A 88 -16.67 -9.15 -2.36
CA ILE A 88 -15.67 -8.16 -1.95
C ILE A 88 -16.14 -6.77 -2.32
N VAL A 89 -16.13 -5.88 -1.34
CA VAL A 89 -16.26 -4.43 -1.56
C VAL A 89 -14.87 -3.82 -1.49
N GLY A 90 -14.33 -3.47 -2.65
CA GLY A 90 -13.07 -2.72 -2.76
C GLY A 90 -13.32 -1.23 -2.57
N ILE A 91 -12.47 -0.56 -1.79
CA ILE A 91 -12.51 0.89 -1.60
C ILE A 91 -11.13 1.43 -1.92
N THR A 92 -11.05 2.37 -2.85
CA THR A 92 -9.78 2.93 -3.30
C THR A 92 -9.88 4.40 -3.72
N ASP A 93 -8.71 5.01 -3.87
CA ASP A 93 -8.47 6.25 -4.58
C ASP A 93 -7.39 6.04 -5.65
N ASP A 94 -6.92 7.13 -6.27
CA ASP A 94 -5.90 7.11 -7.31
C ASP A 94 -4.53 6.56 -6.86
N PHE A 95 -4.26 6.52 -5.55
CA PHE A 95 -3.04 5.92 -4.99
C PHE A 95 -3.16 4.41 -4.80
N GLY A 96 -4.36 3.92 -4.63
CA GLY A 96 -4.61 2.54 -4.23
C GLY A 96 -5.18 1.62 -5.31
N ALA A 97 -5.36 2.07 -6.53
CA ALA A 97 -6.10 1.34 -7.58
C ALA A 97 -5.40 0.07 -8.09
N ALA A 98 -4.07 0.03 -8.09
CA ALA A 98 -3.27 -1.04 -8.70
C ALA A 98 -3.60 -2.47 -8.21
N PRO A 99 -3.73 -2.77 -6.88
CA PRO A 99 -4.09 -4.10 -6.44
C PRO A 99 -5.49 -4.53 -6.88
N PHE A 100 -6.43 -3.59 -6.95
CA PHE A 100 -7.78 -3.87 -7.44
C PHE A 100 -7.81 -4.11 -8.95
N TYR A 101 -6.93 -3.46 -9.70
CA TYR A 101 -6.76 -3.74 -11.12
C TYR A 101 -6.27 -5.17 -11.36
N ALA A 102 -5.28 -5.63 -10.59
CA ALA A 102 -4.84 -7.02 -10.64
C ALA A 102 -5.96 -8.01 -10.27
N MET A 103 -6.76 -7.69 -9.23
CA MET A 103 -7.91 -8.51 -8.84
C MET A 103 -8.97 -8.55 -9.94
N ALA A 104 -9.33 -7.40 -10.54
CA ALA A 104 -10.31 -7.31 -11.60
C ALA A 104 -9.86 -8.08 -12.86
N CYS A 105 -8.59 -7.99 -13.25
CA CYS A 105 -8.00 -8.79 -14.31
C CYS A 105 -8.15 -10.28 -14.03
N ALA A 106 -7.79 -10.73 -12.82
CA ALA A 106 -7.87 -12.14 -12.45
C ALA A 106 -9.32 -12.65 -12.38
N VAL A 107 -10.28 -11.80 -12.00
CA VAL A 107 -11.73 -12.13 -12.05
C VAL A 107 -12.18 -12.28 -13.50
N ALA A 108 -11.80 -11.36 -14.37
CA ALA A 108 -12.15 -11.40 -15.79
C ALA A 108 -11.53 -12.61 -16.53
N ASP A 109 -10.33 -13.04 -16.11
CA ASP A 109 -9.65 -14.23 -16.63
C ASP A 109 -10.17 -15.55 -16.04
N GLY A 110 -11.11 -15.49 -15.07
CA GLY A 110 -11.65 -16.68 -14.41
C GLY A 110 -10.69 -17.33 -13.39
N LEU A 111 -9.58 -16.68 -13.06
CA LEU A 111 -8.58 -17.17 -12.10
C LEU A 111 -8.97 -16.90 -10.65
N LEU A 112 -9.82 -15.92 -10.42
CA LEU A 112 -10.27 -15.50 -9.10
C LEU A 112 -11.80 -15.56 -9.03
N ASP A 113 -12.33 -16.55 -8.30
CA ASP A 113 -13.77 -16.76 -8.16
C ASP A 113 -14.34 -15.93 -6.99
N ILE A 114 -14.43 -14.62 -7.22
CA ILE A 114 -15.08 -13.65 -6.32
C ILE A 114 -16.00 -12.71 -7.11
N GLU A 115 -16.88 -12.03 -6.39
CA GLU A 115 -17.65 -10.90 -6.90
C GLU A 115 -17.04 -9.61 -6.33
N LEU A 116 -16.48 -8.77 -7.20
CA LEU A 116 -15.78 -7.55 -6.79
C LEU A 116 -16.58 -6.30 -7.16
N THR A 117 -17.10 -5.61 -6.15
CA THR A 117 -17.62 -4.25 -6.31
C THR A 117 -16.55 -3.26 -5.88
N LEU A 118 -16.03 -2.47 -6.81
CA LEU A 118 -14.96 -1.49 -6.54
C LEU A 118 -15.55 -0.08 -6.44
N ILE A 119 -15.48 0.54 -5.27
CA ILE A 119 -15.85 1.95 -5.06
C ILE A 119 -14.57 2.78 -5.12
N TYR A 120 -14.43 3.53 -6.21
CA TYR A 120 -13.24 4.24 -6.57
C TYR A 120 -13.47 5.75 -6.50
N GLY A 121 -12.90 6.41 -5.48
CA GLY A 121 -13.02 7.85 -5.25
C GLY A 121 -11.85 8.62 -5.83
N CYS A 122 -12.13 9.62 -6.67
CA CYS A 122 -11.14 10.55 -7.20
C CYS A 122 -11.64 11.99 -7.11
N ARG A 123 -10.75 12.95 -7.28
CA ARG A 123 -11.15 14.35 -7.39
C ARG A 123 -11.71 14.63 -8.78
N LYS A 124 -10.99 14.27 -9.80
CA LYS A 124 -11.32 14.51 -11.22
C LYS A 124 -11.13 13.23 -12.03
N LYS A 125 -11.74 13.18 -13.20
CA LYS A 125 -11.62 12.05 -14.14
C LYS A 125 -10.16 11.75 -14.50
N ASN A 126 -9.36 12.79 -14.74
CA ASN A 126 -7.96 12.63 -15.12
C ASN A 126 -7.08 12.03 -13.99
N ASP A 127 -7.56 12.03 -12.75
CA ASP A 127 -6.86 11.41 -11.62
C ASP A 127 -7.19 9.91 -11.51
N ALA A 128 -8.25 9.44 -12.20
CA ALA A 128 -8.73 8.07 -12.10
C ALA A 128 -7.91 7.10 -12.96
N VAL A 129 -6.78 6.66 -12.42
CA VAL A 129 -5.90 5.67 -13.07
C VAL A 129 -6.65 4.37 -13.31
N PHE A 130 -6.46 3.75 -14.49
CA PHE A 130 -7.13 2.53 -14.94
C PHE A 130 -8.65 2.66 -15.12
N MET A 131 -9.23 3.86 -15.22
CA MET A 131 -10.68 4.01 -15.34
C MET A 131 -11.24 3.29 -16.57
N ASP A 132 -10.63 3.52 -17.73
CA ASP A 132 -11.09 2.93 -18.99
C ASP A 132 -10.88 1.41 -19.01
N GLU A 133 -9.78 0.94 -18.42
CA GLU A 133 -9.48 -0.48 -18.27
C GLU A 133 -10.47 -1.15 -17.30
N PHE A 134 -10.83 -0.51 -16.19
CA PHE A 134 -11.87 -1.04 -15.29
C PHE A 134 -13.23 -1.12 -15.98
N ILE A 135 -13.59 -0.12 -16.78
CA ILE A 135 -14.82 -0.15 -17.59
C ILE A 135 -14.78 -1.32 -18.57
N ALA A 136 -13.65 -1.49 -19.28
CA ALA A 136 -13.49 -2.61 -20.23
C ALA A 136 -13.56 -3.98 -19.54
N LEU A 137 -12.97 -4.13 -18.35
CA LEU A 137 -13.04 -5.36 -17.56
C LEU A 137 -14.47 -5.67 -17.11
N SER A 138 -15.25 -4.66 -16.71
CA SER A 138 -16.64 -4.85 -16.30
C SER A 138 -17.57 -5.29 -17.45
N GLN A 139 -17.17 -5.04 -18.70
CA GLN A 139 -17.89 -5.53 -19.88
C GLN A 139 -17.58 -7.01 -20.20
N LYS A 140 -16.44 -7.54 -19.68
CA LYS A 140 -16.04 -8.94 -19.89
C LYS A 140 -16.65 -9.90 -18.90
N THR A 141 -17.05 -9.42 -17.70
CA THR A 141 -17.59 -10.28 -16.64
C THR A 141 -18.56 -9.51 -15.75
N GLU A 142 -19.66 -10.14 -15.41
CA GLU A 142 -20.65 -9.60 -14.46
C GLU A 142 -20.15 -9.63 -13.00
N LYS A 143 -19.09 -10.40 -12.73
CA LYS A 143 -18.48 -10.54 -11.39
C LYS A 143 -17.65 -9.31 -10.96
N PHE A 144 -17.43 -8.35 -11.86
CA PHE A 144 -16.71 -7.12 -11.55
C PHE A 144 -17.56 -5.88 -11.83
N LYS A 145 -17.73 -5.02 -10.81
CA LYS A 145 -18.54 -3.81 -10.89
C LYS A 145 -17.76 -2.60 -10.35
N PRO A 146 -17.18 -1.74 -11.22
CA PRO A 146 -16.58 -0.49 -10.80
C PRO A 146 -17.63 0.59 -10.59
N ILE A 147 -17.52 1.35 -9.47
CA ILE A 147 -18.33 2.50 -9.12
C ILE A 147 -17.41 3.68 -8.92
N PHE A 148 -17.42 4.63 -9.84
CA PHE A 148 -16.58 5.82 -9.76
C PHE A 148 -17.30 6.93 -9.02
N VAL A 149 -16.57 7.63 -8.14
CA VAL A 149 -17.05 8.72 -7.28
C VAL A 149 -16.14 9.92 -7.46
N PHE A 150 -16.66 11.03 -7.96
CA PHE A 150 -15.87 12.25 -8.21
C PHE A 150 -16.30 13.39 -7.29
N SER A 151 -15.32 13.98 -6.55
CA SER A 151 -15.62 15.08 -5.63
C SER A 151 -15.73 16.42 -6.33
N ASP A 152 -14.89 16.71 -7.30
CA ASP A 152 -14.72 18.01 -7.92
C ASP A 152 -15.39 18.13 -9.30
N GLU A 153 -15.83 17.01 -9.88
CA GLU A 153 -16.46 16.96 -11.20
C GLU A 153 -17.80 16.23 -11.16
N LYS A 154 -18.71 16.62 -12.04
CA LYS A 154 -19.94 15.86 -12.34
C LYS A 154 -19.73 15.11 -13.64
N ILE A 155 -19.69 13.79 -13.57
CA ILE A 155 -19.51 12.91 -14.72
C ILE A 155 -20.75 12.04 -14.85
N ASP A 156 -21.23 11.90 -16.08
CA ASP A 156 -22.42 11.07 -16.34
C ASP A 156 -22.18 9.61 -15.93
N LYS A 157 -23.20 9.00 -15.33
CA LYS A 157 -23.19 7.63 -14.80
C LYS A 157 -22.17 7.38 -13.67
N CYS A 158 -21.62 8.44 -13.08
CA CYS A 158 -20.75 8.35 -11.92
C CYS A 158 -21.41 8.99 -10.68
N GLU A 159 -20.99 8.55 -9.51
CA GLU A 159 -21.40 9.16 -8.24
C GLU A 159 -20.66 10.48 -8.02
N ARG A 160 -21.27 11.39 -7.24
CA ARG A 160 -20.67 12.67 -6.90
C ARG A 160 -20.41 12.79 -5.40
N GLY A 161 -19.28 13.40 -5.05
CA GLY A 161 -18.88 13.68 -3.66
C GLY A 161 -17.85 12.72 -3.12
N PHE A 162 -18.02 12.28 -1.88
CA PHE A 162 -17.09 11.41 -1.17
C PHE A 162 -17.70 10.05 -0.88
N ILE A 163 -16.84 9.08 -0.59
CA ILE A 163 -17.25 7.75 -0.15
C ILE A 163 -17.81 7.87 1.27
N THR A 164 -19.12 7.73 1.41
CA THR A 164 -19.88 7.84 2.66
C THR A 164 -20.48 6.48 3.03
N LYS A 165 -20.97 6.35 4.27
CA LYS A 165 -21.71 5.16 4.71
C LYS A 165 -22.90 4.87 3.80
N ALA A 166 -23.68 5.88 3.44
CA ALA A 166 -24.84 5.73 2.56
C ALA A 166 -24.44 5.19 1.17
N LEU A 167 -23.31 5.64 0.63
CA LEU A 167 -22.79 5.13 -0.63
C LEU A 167 -22.32 3.68 -0.49
N LEU A 168 -21.62 3.34 0.60
CA LEU A 168 -21.21 1.97 0.89
C LEU A 168 -22.42 1.04 1.00
N GLU A 169 -23.46 1.44 1.73
CA GLU A 169 -24.70 0.67 1.88
C GLU A 169 -25.47 0.52 0.56
N LYS A 170 -25.44 1.55 -0.30
CA LYS A 170 -26.08 1.50 -1.63
C LYS A 170 -25.50 0.41 -2.53
N TYR A 171 -24.18 0.20 -2.44
CA TYR A 171 -23.46 -0.73 -3.32
C TYR A 171 -22.98 -2.00 -2.63
N ALA A 172 -23.14 -2.10 -1.32
CA ALA A 172 -22.83 -3.33 -0.60
C ALA A 172 -23.72 -4.48 -1.11
N PRO A 173 -23.15 -5.66 -1.35
CA PRO A 173 -23.93 -6.82 -1.75
C PRO A 173 -24.86 -7.26 -0.62
N ALA A 174 -25.95 -7.93 -0.98
CA ALA A 174 -26.81 -8.57 0.00
C ALA A 174 -26.07 -9.71 0.72
N GLY A 175 -26.21 -9.81 2.05
CA GLY A 175 -25.60 -10.87 2.84
C GLY A 175 -24.19 -10.52 3.33
N LYS A 176 -23.34 -11.53 3.47
CA LYS A 176 -21.98 -11.38 3.98
C LYS A 176 -21.03 -10.92 2.88
N PHE A 177 -20.12 -10.02 3.24
CA PHE A 177 -19.07 -9.56 2.33
C PHE A 177 -17.82 -9.15 3.12
N SER A 178 -16.70 -9.09 2.43
CA SER A 178 -15.44 -8.53 2.96
C SER A 178 -15.16 -7.17 2.36
N VAL A 179 -14.53 -6.28 3.13
CA VAL A 179 -14.12 -4.95 2.68
C VAL A 179 -12.62 -4.90 2.54
N PHE A 180 -12.14 -4.52 1.37
CA PHE A 180 -10.73 -4.34 1.05
C PHE A 180 -10.49 -2.85 0.78
N ILE A 181 -9.57 -2.24 1.51
CA ILE A 181 -9.30 -0.81 1.42
C ILE A 181 -7.83 -0.61 1.10
N ASN A 182 -7.54 0.11 0.02
CA ASN A 182 -6.18 0.51 -0.32
C ASN A 182 -6.18 1.90 -0.94
N GLY A 183 -5.28 2.78 -0.49
CA GLY A 183 -5.19 4.14 -1.00
C GLY A 183 -4.40 5.08 -0.09
N SER A 184 -4.62 6.38 -0.25
CA SER A 184 -3.97 7.43 0.53
C SER A 184 -4.37 7.43 2.01
N SER A 185 -3.56 8.03 2.86
CA SER A 185 -3.90 8.27 4.28
C SER A 185 -5.23 9.04 4.43
N GLY A 186 -5.50 9.97 3.51
CA GLY A 186 -6.76 10.71 3.44
C GLY A 186 -7.98 9.82 3.17
N LEU A 187 -7.85 8.80 2.32
CA LEU A 187 -8.90 7.81 2.10
C LEU A 187 -9.21 7.05 3.40
N TYR A 188 -8.19 6.53 4.05
CA TYR A 188 -8.35 5.77 5.31
C TYR A 188 -9.02 6.63 6.39
N THR A 189 -8.56 7.85 6.60
CA THR A 189 -9.11 8.76 7.60
C THR A 189 -10.59 9.06 7.36
N ARG A 190 -10.98 9.28 6.11
CA ARG A 190 -12.37 9.57 5.74
C ARG A 190 -13.28 8.35 5.81
N THR A 191 -12.80 7.18 5.38
CA THR A 191 -13.64 5.97 5.28
C THR A 191 -13.72 5.16 6.56
N ALA A 192 -12.72 5.24 7.45
CA ALA A 192 -12.69 4.46 8.69
C ALA A 192 -13.94 4.63 9.59
N PRO A 193 -14.47 5.86 9.83
CA PRO A 193 -15.71 6.00 10.60
C PRO A 193 -16.91 5.32 9.95
N HIS A 194 -17.01 5.39 8.62
CA HIS A 194 -18.11 4.80 7.86
C HIS A 194 -18.08 3.27 7.91
N ILE A 195 -16.88 2.68 7.76
CA ILE A 195 -16.68 1.23 7.85
C ILE A 195 -16.96 0.74 9.27
N SER A 196 -16.49 1.47 10.28
CA SER A 196 -16.78 1.15 11.69
C SER A 196 -18.28 1.15 11.98
N ALA A 197 -19.02 2.10 11.37
CA ALA A 197 -20.47 2.19 11.51
C ALA A 197 -21.24 1.05 10.83
N MET A 198 -20.61 0.30 9.90
CA MET A 198 -21.20 -0.91 9.29
C MET A 198 -21.12 -2.14 10.21
N ARG A 199 -20.41 -2.06 11.33
CA ARG A 199 -20.26 -3.12 12.33
C ARG A 199 -19.79 -4.47 11.78
N LEU A 200 -18.94 -4.44 10.75
CA LEU A 200 -18.33 -5.64 10.20
C LEU A 200 -17.35 -6.27 11.20
N GLU A 201 -17.28 -7.59 11.21
CA GLU A 201 -16.26 -8.30 11.98
C GLU A 201 -14.88 -7.93 11.44
N LYS A 202 -13.90 -7.69 12.32
CA LYS A 202 -12.54 -7.26 11.93
C LYS A 202 -11.86 -8.19 10.92
N LYS A 203 -12.18 -9.50 10.95
CA LYS A 203 -11.61 -10.48 10.02
C LYS A 203 -12.01 -10.20 8.56
N TYR A 204 -13.15 -9.56 8.33
CA TYR A 204 -13.66 -9.23 7.00
C TYR A 204 -13.21 -7.86 6.49
N VAL A 205 -12.40 -7.12 7.25
CA VAL A 205 -11.86 -5.83 6.82
C VAL A 205 -10.35 -5.94 6.62
N ARG A 206 -9.90 -5.66 5.41
CA ARG A 206 -8.49 -5.63 5.05
C ARG A 206 -8.05 -4.25 4.66
N PHE A 207 -6.89 -3.88 5.16
CA PHE A 207 -6.21 -2.66 4.78
C PHE A 207 -4.98 -3.03 3.97
N GLY A 208 -4.78 -2.36 2.84
CA GLY A 208 -3.55 -2.46 2.07
C GLY A 208 -2.43 -1.63 2.69
N SER A 209 -1.22 -1.82 2.18
CA SER A 209 -0.07 -1.01 2.53
C SER A 209 -0.20 0.38 1.89
N GLY A 210 -0.85 1.32 2.58
CA GLY A 210 -0.87 2.72 2.17
C GLY A 210 0.44 3.43 2.50
N ASP A 211 0.70 4.58 1.86
CA ASP A 211 1.81 5.47 2.23
C ASP A 211 1.51 6.17 3.57
N PHE A 212 1.82 5.50 4.66
CA PHE A 212 1.56 5.99 6.01
C PHE A 212 2.73 6.82 6.59
N GLY A 213 3.82 6.97 5.87
CA GLY A 213 5.11 7.34 6.46
C GLY A 213 5.42 8.83 6.58
N LYS A 214 4.78 9.71 5.82
CA LYS A 214 5.26 11.10 5.70
C LYS A 214 4.62 12.09 6.68
N ASP A 215 3.44 11.79 7.20
CA ASP A 215 2.65 12.73 8.01
C ASP A 215 2.59 12.42 9.50
N PHE A 216 3.44 11.51 10.00
CA PHE A 216 3.39 11.07 11.41
C PHE A 216 3.66 12.20 12.40
N VAL A 217 4.39 13.24 12.00
CA VAL A 217 4.68 14.42 12.83
C VAL A 217 3.42 15.26 13.17
N PHE A 218 2.35 15.08 12.41
CA PHE A 218 1.06 15.75 12.66
C PHE A 218 0.07 14.87 13.42
N LEU A 219 0.48 13.65 13.76
CA LEU A 219 -0.39 12.73 14.50
C LEU A 219 -0.42 13.07 15.99
N ASN A 220 -1.59 12.86 16.58
CA ASN A 220 -1.77 13.07 18.01
C ASN A 220 -0.80 12.21 18.84
N GLY A 221 -0.12 12.85 19.78
CA GLY A 221 0.89 12.23 20.64
C GLY A 221 2.32 12.34 20.12
N PHE A 222 2.55 12.97 18.96
CA PHE A 222 3.90 13.33 18.55
C PHE A 222 4.52 14.33 19.56
N PRO A 223 5.76 14.12 20.04
CA PRO A 223 6.38 14.99 21.02
C PRO A 223 6.87 16.29 20.36
N GLU A 224 6.02 17.31 20.30
CA GLU A 224 6.30 18.59 19.64
C GLU A 224 7.62 19.23 20.05
N LYS A 225 8.05 19.04 21.31
CA LYS A 225 9.34 19.53 21.84
C LYS A 225 10.55 18.94 21.10
N GLU A 226 10.33 17.82 20.44
CA GLU A 226 11.39 17.08 19.74
C GLU A 226 11.44 17.40 18.24
N ARG A 227 10.42 18.07 17.70
CA ARG A 227 10.33 18.39 16.27
C ARG A 227 11.58 19.11 15.75
N GLY A 228 12.14 18.58 14.66
CA GLY A 228 13.31 19.15 13.99
C GLY A 228 14.65 18.92 14.70
N LYS A 229 14.67 18.26 15.86
CA LYS A 229 15.95 17.89 16.53
C LYS A 229 16.66 16.76 15.78
N ILE A 230 17.97 16.77 15.87
CA ILE A 230 18.84 15.72 15.31
C ILE A 230 19.45 14.93 16.46
N TYR A 231 19.33 13.61 16.39
CA TYR A 231 19.89 12.67 17.35
C TYR A 231 20.94 11.80 16.69
N LEU A 232 21.99 11.47 17.42
CA LEU A 232 22.98 10.50 16.97
C LEU A 232 22.51 9.10 17.35
N CYS A 233 22.00 8.37 16.37
CA CYS A 233 21.56 6.99 16.56
C CYS A 233 22.74 6.03 16.36
N LYS A 234 22.87 5.04 17.25
CA LYS A 234 23.81 3.92 17.09
C LYS A 234 23.07 2.69 16.59
N VAL A 235 23.52 2.15 15.49
CA VAL A 235 22.97 0.95 14.85
C VAL A 235 23.99 -0.17 14.91
N ILE A 236 23.58 -1.33 15.39
CA ILE A 236 24.39 -2.54 15.42
C ILE A 236 23.84 -3.49 14.38
N LYS A 237 24.61 -3.75 13.33
CA LYS A 237 24.26 -4.71 12.27
C LYS A 237 25.51 -5.50 11.87
N ASP A 238 25.38 -6.81 11.72
CA ASP A 238 26.46 -7.72 11.29
C ASP A 238 27.75 -7.53 12.12
N LYS A 239 27.59 -7.37 13.45
CA LYS A 239 28.65 -7.11 14.43
C LYS A 239 29.37 -5.76 14.24
N LYS A 240 28.91 -4.90 13.36
CA LYS A 240 29.46 -3.55 13.17
C LYS A 240 28.58 -2.54 13.90
N ILE A 241 29.22 -1.54 14.51
CA ILE A 241 28.54 -0.40 15.14
C ILE A 241 28.70 0.79 14.21
N MET A 242 27.57 1.34 13.80
CA MET A 242 27.50 2.53 12.94
C MET A 242 26.78 3.64 13.72
N SER A 243 27.20 4.88 13.52
CA SER A 243 26.54 6.06 14.09
C SER A 243 26.03 6.93 12.97
N LEU A 244 24.77 7.30 13.01
CA LEU A 244 24.13 8.11 11.97
C LEU A 244 23.24 9.19 12.59
N PRO A 245 23.16 10.37 11.97
CA PRO A 245 22.22 11.40 12.37
C PRO A 245 20.80 10.98 11.99
N CYS A 246 19.90 11.02 12.97
CA CYS A 246 18.46 10.78 12.77
C CYS A 246 17.70 12.03 13.16
N ARG A 247 16.87 12.55 12.28
CA ARG A 247 15.98 13.66 12.59
C ARG A 247 14.74 13.11 13.31
N SER A 248 14.20 13.86 14.23
CA SER A 248 12.98 13.49 14.93
C SER A 248 11.73 13.52 14.04
N ASP A 249 11.80 14.21 12.91
CA ASP A 249 10.73 14.35 11.90
C ASP A 249 10.94 13.44 10.67
N GLU A 250 11.80 12.44 10.77
CA GLU A 250 11.96 11.38 9.76
C GLU A 250 11.77 10.00 10.39
N THR A 251 11.49 8.99 9.58
CA THR A 251 11.46 7.61 10.03
C THR A 251 12.87 7.06 10.23
N LEU A 252 13.03 6.08 11.12
CA LEU A 252 14.33 5.39 11.24
C LEU A 252 14.75 4.73 9.93
N LEU A 253 13.77 4.23 9.14
CA LEU A 253 14.03 3.69 7.83
C LEU A 253 14.67 4.73 6.91
N ALA A 254 14.08 5.93 6.82
CA ALA A 254 14.63 7.00 5.97
C ALA A 254 16.06 7.39 6.37
N ALA A 255 16.36 7.45 7.68
CA ALA A 255 17.71 7.70 8.16
C ALA A 255 18.70 6.60 7.75
N LEU A 256 18.30 5.32 7.88
CA LEU A 256 19.14 4.17 7.47
C LEU A 256 19.38 4.16 5.96
N GLU A 257 18.33 4.38 5.16
CA GLU A 257 18.41 4.42 3.70
C GLU A 257 19.33 5.53 3.19
N ARG A 258 19.24 6.72 3.78
CA ARG A 258 20.13 7.86 3.46
C ARG A 258 21.61 7.51 3.65
N GLU A 259 21.93 6.74 4.66
CA GLU A 259 23.30 6.29 4.95
C GLU A 259 23.66 4.97 4.21
N GLY A 260 22.81 4.50 3.31
CA GLY A 260 23.03 3.27 2.54
C GLY A 260 22.97 1.99 3.36
N ILE A 261 22.38 2.02 4.56
CA ILE A 261 22.24 0.88 5.45
C ILE A 261 20.96 0.13 5.11
N ASP A 262 21.11 -1.11 4.66
CA ASP A 262 19.99 -1.99 4.36
C ASP A 262 19.27 -2.41 5.65
N ALA A 263 18.08 -1.89 5.88
CA ALA A 263 17.22 -2.26 7.01
C ALA A 263 16.44 -3.56 6.81
N ASN A 264 16.68 -4.29 5.71
CA ASN A 264 15.84 -5.39 5.25
C ASN A 264 14.35 -5.00 5.07
N ALA A 265 14.07 -3.73 4.87
CA ALA A 265 12.72 -3.23 4.65
C ALA A 265 12.12 -3.83 3.37
N CYS A 266 10.79 -3.95 3.35
CA CYS A 266 10.07 -4.52 2.22
C CYS A 266 8.76 -3.79 1.94
N CYS A 267 7.85 -3.69 2.94
CA CYS A 267 6.50 -3.15 2.74
C CYS A 267 6.37 -1.65 3.02
N ASN A 268 7.31 -1.04 3.73
CA ASN A 268 7.30 0.35 4.20
C ASN A 268 6.03 0.77 4.97
N SER A 269 5.27 -0.21 5.46
CA SER A 269 3.99 0.00 6.18
C SER A 269 3.90 -0.72 7.53
N GLY A 270 5.00 -1.35 7.96
CA GLY A 270 5.05 -2.09 9.23
C GLY A 270 4.32 -3.44 9.23
N GLU A 271 3.79 -3.92 8.10
CA GLU A 271 3.00 -5.16 8.05
C GLU A 271 3.85 -6.43 7.98
N CYS A 272 4.88 -6.44 7.12
CA CYS A 272 5.65 -7.65 6.86
C CYS A 272 6.60 -8.02 8.01
N GLY A 273 6.97 -7.06 8.85
CA GLY A 273 7.89 -7.24 9.98
C GLY A 273 9.32 -7.61 9.60
N LYS A 274 9.74 -7.42 8.33
CA LYS A 274 11.10 -7.75 7.88
C LYS A 274 12.15 -6.77 8.39
N CYS A 275 11.78 -5.50 8.57
CA CYS A 275 12.63 -4.44 9.12
C CYS A 275 12.67 -4.41 10.66
N ARG A 276 12.50 -5.56 11.30
CA ARG A 276 12.50 -5.67 12.77
C ARG A 276 13.88 -5.34 13.34
N ALA A 277 13.90 -4.45 14.32
CA ALA A 277 15.10 -4.10 15.08
C ALA A 277 14.79 -4.10 16.58
N LYS A 278 15.75 -4.43 17.41
CA LYS A 278 15.61 -4.33 18.87
C LYS A 278 16.04 -2.94 19.32
N LEU A 279 15.14 -2.22 19.99
CA LEU A 279 15.49 -0.97 20.65
C LEU A 279 16.27 -1.29 21.94
N LEU A 280 17.57 -1.01 21.93
CA LEU A 280 18.45 -1.29 23.09
C LEU A 280 18.43 -0.17 24.11
N LYS A 281 18.34 1.09 23.64
CA LYS A 281 18.34 2.29 24.49
C LYS A 281 17.66 3.44 23.75
N GLY A 282 17.03 4.34 24.51
CA GLY A 282 16.35 5.53 24.00
C GLY A 282 14.85 5.31 23.79
N ASN A 283 14.20 6.29 23.16
CA ASN A 283 12.76 6.29 22.91
C ASN A 283 12.52 6.55 21.43
N VAL A 284 11.47 5.92 20.90
CA VAL A 284 10.95 6.15 19.55
C VAL A 284 9.46 6.45 19.63
N PHE A 285 9.01 7.38 18.81
CA PHE A 285 7.59 7.65 18.66
C PHE A 285 7.00 6.63 17.68
N ILE A 286 6.00 5.88 18.12
CA ILE A 286 5.27 4.93 17.27
C ILE A 286 3.80 5.30 17.35
N PRO A 287 3.24 5.88 16.27
CA PRO A 287 1.83 6.25 16.24
C PRO A 287 0.93 5.03 16.41
N LYS A 288 0.00 5.08 17.36
CA LYS A 288 -0.93 3.94 17.62
C LYS A 288 -1.72 3.50 16.39
N VAL A 289 -2.07 4.43 15.53
CA VAL A 289 -2.83 4.18 14.29
C VAL A 289 -2.01 3.36 13.27
N TYR A 290 -0.68 3.43 13.32
CA TYR A 290 0.22 2.72 12.42
C TYR A 290 0.99 1.58 13.09
N ASP A 291 0.81 1.37 14.39
CA ASP A 291 1.50 0.28 15.11
C ASP A 291 0.93 -1.08 14.70
N ARG A 292 1.67 -1.76 13.83
CA ARG A 292 1.36 -3.11 13.33
C ARG A 292 2.18 -4.20 14.03
N ARG A 293 2.94 -3.85 15.06
CA ARG A 293 3.77 -4.82 15.79
C ARG A 293 2.91 -5.87 16.48
N ARG A 294 3.42 -7.09 16.49
CA ARG A 294 2.79 -8.18 17.25
C ARG A 294 2.97 -7.94 18.75
N ARG A 295 2.08 -8.47 19.57
CA ARG A 295 2.19 -8.35 21.04
C ARG A 295 3.54 -8.83 21.57
N ALA A 296 4.08 -9.92 21.03
CA ALA A 296 5.41 -10.42 21.38
C ALA A 296 6.52 -9.41 21.03
N ASP A 297 6.44 -8.75 19.87
CA ASP A 297 7.43 -7.74 19.46
C ASP A 297 7.43 -6.55 20.44
N ILE A 298 6.26 -6.09 20.84
CA ILE A 298 6.13 -5.01 21.84
C ILE A 298 6.73 -5.43 23.18
N ALA A 299 6.41 -6.64 23.66
CA ALA A 299 6.91 -7.17 24.92
C ALA A 299 8.44 -7.31 24.96
N HIS A 300 9.06 -7.56 23.82
CA HIS A 300 10.51 -7.73 23.71
C HIS A 300 11.27 -6.47 23.22
N GLY A 301 10.62 -5.30 23.15
CA GLY A 301 11.22 -4.06 22.71
C GLY A 301 11.64 -4.05 21.24
N ILE A 302 10.91 -4.81 20.42
CA ILE A 302 11.12 -4.81 18.97
C ILE A 302 10.36 -3.63 18.36
N ILE A 303 11.04 -2.91 17.48
CA ILE A 303 10.48 -1.85 16.65
C ILE A 303 10.54 -2.27 15.18
N TYR A 304 9.73 -1.66 14.36
CA TYR A 304 9.83 -1.72 12.90
C TYR A 304 10.41 -0.37 12.43
N THR A 305 11.49 -0.41 11.66
CA THR A 305 12.19 0.81 11.22
C THR A 305 11.44 1.53 10.13
#